data_7e1784b4578ce113df0867ec6b3194d7
#
_entry.id   7e1784b4578ce113df0867ec6b3194d7
#
_cell.length_a   1.000
_cell.length_b   1.000
_cell.length_c   1.000
_cell.angle_alpha   90.00
_cell.angle_beta   90.00
_cell.angle_gamma   90.00
#
_symmetry.space_group_name_H-M   'P 1'
#
loop_
_entity.id
_entity.type
_entity.pdbx_description
1 polymer ?
#
loop_
_entity_poly.entity_id
_entity_poly.type
_entity_poly.pdbx_seq_one_letter_code
_entity_poly.pdbx_strand_id
1 'polypeptide(L)'
;TSLTKKCTVPHGNPPYNAHLEGKQKIGIYPWRSDKKVAWGCIDVDDYTVDIAGLAKRVHDFGLPGVITRSTNGGAHIWFIFVNDVNAKQLRNKLRDVLDLLELDPKTEIFPKQDDIDITGDLGEIV
;
A
#
# COMPACT_ATOMS: atom_id res chain seq x y z
N THR A 1 2.20 -16.39 -17.83
CA THR A 1 2.81 -16.39 -16.49
C THR A 1 4.03 -15.50 -16.46
N SER A 2 3.89 -14.36 -15.87
CA SER A 2 5.01 -13.47 -15.64
C SER A 2 5.94 -14.08 -14.61
N LEU A 3 7.15 -14.40 -15.02
CA LEU A 3 8.22 -14.72 -14.08
C LEU A 3 8.59 -13.44 -13.32
N THR A 4 8.04 -13.30 -12.12
CA THR A 4 8.41 -12.19 -11.26
C THR A 4 9.74 -12.51 -10.58
N LYS A 5 10.81 -11.97 -11.10
CA LYS A 5 12.08 -11.96 -10.39
C LYS A 5 11.98 -10.95 -9.25
N LYS A 6 11.93 -11.44 -8.02
CA LYS A 6 12.14 -10.58 -6.87
C LYS A 6 13.64 -10.29 -6.77
N CYS A 7 14.00 -9.06 -7.05
CA CYS A 7 15.36 -8.59 -6.88
C CYS A 7 15.33 -7.46 -5.86
N THR A 8 16.05 -7.62 -4.75
CA THR A 8 16.20 -6.54 -3.78
C THR A 8 17.31 -5.62 -4.26
N VAL A 9 16.94 -4.39 -4.58
CA VAL A 9 17.90 -3.37 -5.01
C VAL A 9 18.34 -2.56 -3.80
N PRO A 10 19.64 -2.37 -3.55
CA PRO A 10 20.11 -1.49 -2.49
C PRO A 10 19.61 -0.06 -2.68
N HIS A 11 19.54 0.69 -1.57
CA HIS A 11 19.17 2.11 -1.61
C HIS A 11 19.97 2.86 -2.68
N GLY A 12 19.26 3.52 -3.59
CA GLY A 12 19.84 4.47 -4.52
C GLY A 12 19.69 4.16 -6.01
N ASN A 13 19.37 2.92 -6.42
CA ASN A 13 19.23 2.57 -7.83
C ASN A 13 18.03 1.66 -8.14
N PRO A 14 16.80 2.02 -7.74
CA PRO A 14 15.65 1.26 -8.23
C PRO A 14 15.45 1.51 -9.72
N PRO A 15 14.88 0.53 -10.46
CA PRO A 15 14.68 0.64 -11.91
C PRO A 15 13.47 1.53 -12.24
N TYR A 16 13.48 2.76 -11.78
CA TYR A 16 12.36 3.67 -11.94
C TYR A 16 12.02 3.96 -13.39
N ASN A 17 13.04 4.17 -14.23
CA ASN A 17 12.80 4.48 -15.64
C ASN A 17 12.13 3.31 -16.36
N ALA A 18 12.61 2.08 -16.12
CA ALA A 18 11.99 0.89 -16.71
C ALA A 18 10.54 0.74 -16.24
N HIS A 19 10.27 1.05 -14.97
CA HIS A 19 8.92 1.01 -14.43
C HIS A 19 8.01 2.07 -15.09
N LEU A 20 8.49 3.31 -15.19
CA LEU A 20 7.73 4.40 -15.81
C LEU A 20 7.46 4.16 -17.29
N GLU A 21 8.34 3.45 -17.97
CA GLU A 21 8.16 3.04 -19.38
C GLU A 21 7.28 1.80 -19.54
N GLY A 22 6.78 1.23 -18.45
CA GLY A 22 5.94 0.04 -18.48
C GLY A 22 6.68 -1.27 -18.72
N LYS A 23 8.00 -1.25 -18.70
CA LYS A 23 8.83 -2.43 -18.97
C LYS A 23 9.03 -3.33 -17.76
N GLN A 24 8.89 -2.79 -16.55
CA GLN A 24 9.16 -3.51 -15.32
C GLN A 24 8.20 -3.08 -14.23
N LYS A 25 7.64 -4.08 -13.52
CA LYS A 25 6.88 -3.84 -12.29
C LYS A 25 7.85 -3.73 -11.13
N ILE A 26 7.54 -2.83 -10.20
CA ILE A 26 8.29 -2.70 -8.96
C ILE A 26 7.34 -2.87 -7.79
N GLY A 27 7.85 -3.45 -6.71
CA GLY A 27 7.22 -3.44 -5.41
C GLY A 27 8.12 -2.70 -4.44
N ILE A 28 7.52 -2.00 -3.51
CA ILE A 28 8.27 -1.24 -2.51
C ILE A 28 7.83 -1.64 -1.11
N TYR A 29 8.76 -1.57 -0.18
CA TYR A 29 8.48 -1.80 1.22
C TYR A 29 8.11 -0.48 1.90
N PRO A 30 7.09 -0.46 2.77
CA PRO A 30 6.69 0.76 3.46
C PRO A 30 7.66 1.17 4.58
N TRP A 31 8.46 0.24 5.09
CA TRP A 31 9.23 0.42 6.29
C TRP A 31 10.43 1.35 6.12
N ARG A 32 10.58 2.28 7.08
CA ARG A 32 11.72 3.20 7.17
C ARG A 32 12.58 2.90 8.39
N SER A 33 12.00 2.26 9.40
CA SER A 33 12.67 1.75 10.60
C SER A 33 11.84 0.59 11.13
N ASP A 34 12.22 0.02 12.25
CA ASP A 34 11.51 -1.10 12.88
C ASP A 34 10.05 -0.80 13.23
N LYS A 35 9.70 0.47 13.47
CA LYS A 35 8.36 0.88 13.92
C LYS A 35 7.71 1.94 13.04
N LYS A 36 8.40 2.49 12.06
CA LYS A 36 7.93 3.61 11.25
C LYS A 36 7.88 3.27 9.77
N VAL A 37 6.86 3.82 9.13
CA VAL A 37 6.60 3.64 7.70
C VAL A 37 6.41 4.99 7.01
N ALA A 38 6.72 5.03 5.71
CA ALA A 38 6.57 6.23 4.88
C ALA A 38 5.19 6.31 4.23
N TRP A 39 4.49 5.19 4.10
CA TRP A 39 3.19 5.13 3.48
C TRP A 39 2.40 3.93 3.98
N GLY A 40 1.10 3.96 3.76
CA GLY A 40 0.21 2.82 3.98
C GLY A 40 -0.68 2.58 2.78
N CYS A 41 -1.29 1.42 2.73
CA CYS A 41 -2.16 1.04 1.62
C CYS A 41 -3.28 0.13 2.11
N ILE A 42 -4.46 0.29 1.52
CA ILE A 42 -5.57 -0.65 1.63
C ILE A 42 -5.67 -1.38 0.30
N ASP A 43 -5.59 -2.70 0.33
CA ASP A 43 -5.67 -3.56 -0.86
C ASP A 43 -7.08 -4.13 -0.97
N VAL A 44 -7.90 -3.50 -1.80
CA VAL A 44 -9.27 -3.94 -2.07
C VAL A 44 -9.22 -5.02 -3.14
N ASP A 45 -9.26 -6.27 -2.71
CA ASP A 45 -9.15 -7.44 -3.58
C ASP A 45 -10.54 -7.90 -4.06
N ASP A 46 -11.37 -6.95 -4.48
CA ASP A 46 -12.67 -7.19 -5.09
C ASP A 46 -12.61 -6.73 -6.55
N TYR A 47 -12.63 -7.66 -7.46
CA TYR A 47 -12.52 -7.39 -8.89
C TYR A 47 -13.77 -6.75 -9.49
N THR A 48 -14.85 -6.70 -8.73
CA THR A 48 -16.10 -6.03 -9.12
C THR A 48 -16.23 -4.63 -8.51
N VAL A 49 -15.20 -4.15 -7.82
CA VAL A 49 -15.25 -2.86 -7.11
C VAL A 49 -15.54 -1.71 -8.07
N ASP A 50 -16.48 -0.86 -7.68
CA ASP A 50 -16.72 0.42 -8.34
C ASP A 50 -15.67 1.43 -7.90
N ILE A 51 -14.61 1.57 -8.68
CA ILE A 51 -13.49 2.45 -8.36
C ILE A 51 -13.92 3.91 -8.31
N ALA A 52 -14.78 4.35 -9.23
CA ALA A 52 -15.28 5.72 -9.23
C ALA A 52 -16.11 6.01 -7.98
N GLY A 53 -16.98 5.09 -7.60
CA GLY A 53 -17.77 5.21 -6.36
C GLY A 53 -16.91 5.19 -5.11
N LEU A 54 -15.90 4.35 -5.08
CA LEU A 54 -14.94 4.29 -3.97
C LEU A 54 -14.13 5.59 -3.87
N ALA A 55 -13.65 6.12 -4.98
CA ALA A 55 -12.94 7.39 -5.03
C ALA A 55 -13.81 8.55 -4.52
N LYS A 56 -15.10 8.55 -4.91
CA LYS A 56 -16.04 9.56 -4.42
C LYS A 56 -16.20 9.48 -2.91
N ARG A 57 -16.34 8.29 -2.34
CA ARG A 57 -16.46 8.13 -0.88
C ARG A 57 -15.20 8.56 -0.14
N VAL A 58 -14.03 8.21 -0.65
CA VAL A 58 -12.74 8.67 -0.09
C VAL A 58 -12.68 10.19 -0.08
N HIS A 59 -13.06 10.83 -1.18
CA HIS A 59 -13.11 12.29 -1.28
C HIS A 59 -14.14 12.90 -0.33
N ASP A 60 -15.37 12.36 -0.30
CA ASP A 60 -16.46 12.89 0.51
C ASP A 60 -16.16 12.82 2.02
N PHE A 61 -15.42 11.82 2.46
CA PHE A 61 -14.96 11.71 3.84
C PHE A 61 -13.70 12.54 4.14
N GLY A 62 -13.17 13.26 3.17
CA GLY A 62 -11.97 14.08 3.35
C GLY A 62 -10.69 13.26 3.60
N LEU A 63 -10.65 12.01 3.16
CA LEU A 63 -9.50 11.15 3.34
C LEU A 63 -8.40 11.50 2.34
N PRO A 64 -7.12 11.60 2.77
CA PRO A 64 -6.01 11.94 1.88
C PRO A 64 -5.49 10.71 1.11
N GLY A 65 -6.39 9.89 0.61
CA GLY A 65 -6.07 8.67 -0.11
C GLY A 65 -6.05 8.87 -1.62
N VAL A 66 -5.12 8.19 -2.28
CA VAL A 66 -5.04 8.11 -3.74
C VAL A 66 -5.41 6.70 -4.17
N ILE A 67 -6.34 6.57 -5.11
CA ILE A 67 -6.82 5.27 -5.55
C ILE A 67 -6.20 4.93 -6.90
N THR A 68 -5.66 3.72 -6.98
CA THR A 68 -5.17 3.14 -8.23
C THR A 68 -5.83 1.80 -8.47
N ARG A 69 -5.98 1.43 -9.74
CA ARG A 69 -6.46 0.10 -10.10
C ARG A 69 -5.33 -0.91 -9.94
N SER A 70 -5.60 -2.04 -9.31
CA SER A 70 -4.62 -3.13 -9.24
C SER A 70 -4.55 -3.88 -10.56
N THR A 71 -3.48 -4.64 -10.74
CA THR A 71 -3.26 -5.43 -11.97
C THR A 71 -4.41 -6.41 -12.25
N ASN A 72 -5.03 -6.94 -11.20
CA ASN A 72 -6.08 -7.96 -11.31
C ASN A 72 -7.50 -7.37 -11.30
N GLY A 73 -7.65 -6.05 -11.31
CA GLY A 73 -8.95 -5.39 -11.37
C GLY A 73 -9.50 -4.90 -10.04
N GLY A 74 -8.85 -5.19 -8.93
CA GLY A 74 -9.16 -4.59 -7.64
C GLY A 74 -8.63 -3.16 -7.54
N ALA A 75 -8.51 -2.63 -6.32
CA ALA A 75 -8.05 -1.27 -6.10
C ALA A 75 -7.04 -1.21 -4.96
N HIS A 76 -6.12 -0.27 -5.06
CA HIS A 76 -5.24 0.12 -3.98
C HIS A 76 -5.58 1.54 -3.54
N ILE A 77 -5.73 1.75 -2.24
CA ILE A 77 -5.89 3.09 -1.66
C ILE A 77 -4.60 3.42 -0.93
N TRP A 78 -3.87 4.40 -1.43
CA TRP A 78 -2.56 4.79 -0.93
C TRP A 78 -2.64 6.00 -0.04
N PHE A 79 -1.94 5.95 1.09
CA PHE A 79 -1.76 7.07 2.01
C PHE A 79 -0.27 7.33 2.15
N ILE A 80 0.20 8.43 1.59
CA ILE A 80 1.62 8.77 1.53
C ILE A 80 1.89 9.93 2.47
N PHE A 81 2.93 9.82 3.30
CA PHE A 81 3.24 10.78 4.34
C PHE A 81 4.55 11.52 4.05
N VAL A 82 4.56 12.81 4.36
CA VAL A 82 5.78 13.64 4.26
C VAL A 82 6.81 13.20 5.30
N ASN A 83 6.36 12.90 6.52
CA ASN A 83 7.19 12.38 7.60
C ASN A 83 6.79 10.94 7.91
N ASP A 84 7.77 10.14 8.34
CA ASP A 84 7.51 8.76 8.74
C ASP A 84 6.53 8.71 9.91
N VAL A 85 5.62 7.75 9.88
CA VAL A 85 4.58 7.57 10.90
C VAL A 85 4.71 6.21 11.58
N ASN A 86 4.20 6.11 12.81
CA ASN A 86 4.20 4.86 13.56
C ASN A 86 3.28 3.84 12.88
N ALA A 87 3.81 2.65 12.61
CA ALA A 87 3.09 1.60 11.88
C ALA A 87 1.84 1.13 12.62
N LYS A 88 1.91 0.93 13.93
CA LYS A 88 0.77 0.47 14.74
C LYS A 88 -0.37 1.49 14.71
N GLN A 89 -0.04 2.78 14.88
CA GLN A 89 -1.03 3.85 14.81
C GLN A 89 -1.65 3.93 13.43
N LEU A 90 -0.85 3.82 12.38
CA LEU A 90 -1.36 3.81 11.01
C LEU A 90 -2.28 2.62 10.76
N ARG A 91 -1.91 1.42 11.18
CA ARG A 91 -2.75 0.23 11.01
C ARG A 91 -4.10 0.40 11.70
N ASN A 92 -4.13 0.95 12.90
CA ASN A 92 -5.38 1.24 13.60
C ASN A 92 -6.23 2.24 12.81
N LYS A 93 -5.62 3.28 12.28
CA LYS A 93 -6.32 4.26 11.43
C LYS A 93 -6.84 3.64 10.13
N LEU A 94 -6.07 2.77 9.50
CA LEU A 94 -6.51 2.09 8.29
C LEU A 94 -7.70 1.17 8.54
N ARG A 95 -7.75 0.50 9.69
CA ARG A 95 -8.92 -0.28 10.09
C ARG A 95 -10.15 0.59 10.29
N ASP A 96 -9.98 1.77 10.90
CA ASP A 96 -11.07 2.75 11.02
C ASP A 96 -11.56 3.20 9.64
N VAL A 97 -10.65 3.38 8.69
CA VAL A 97 -10.99 3.74 7.31
C VAL A 97 -11.77 2.62 6.62
N LEU A 98 -11.39 1.36 6.84
CA LEU A 98 -12.17 0.22 6.31
C LEU A 98 -13.61 0.28 6.77
N ASP A 99 -13.83 0.52 8.04
CA ASP A 99 -15.16 0.63 8.64
C ASP A 99 -15.92 1.82 8.05
N LEU A 100 -15.27 2.97 7.96
CA LEU A 100 -15.84 4.19 7.41
C LEU A 100 -16.28 4.03 5.94
N LEU A 101 -15.48 3.32 5.15
CA LEU A 101 -15.76 3.05 3.74
C LEU A 101 -16.66 1.83 3.52
N GLU A 102 -17.12 1.19 4.60
CA GLU A 102 -17.94 -0.02 4.54
C GLU A 102 -17.27 -1.17 3.77
N LEU A 103 -15.95 -1.27 3.88
CA LEU A 103 -15.19 -2.37 3.31
C LEU A 103 -15.15 -3.56 4.27
N ASP A 104 -14.89 -4.76 3.72
CA ASP A 104 -14.74 -5.96 4.53
C ASP A 104 -13.65 -5.75 5.60
N PRO A 105 -13.92 -6.03 6.89
CA PRO A 105 -12.91 -5.93 7.94
C PRO A 105 -11.66 -6.80 7.70
N LYS A 106 -11.77 -7.83 6.86
CA LYS A 106 -10.66 -8.70 6.47
C LYS A 106 -9.83 -8.16 5.32
N THR A 107 -10.20 -7.00 4.77
CA THR A 107 -9.44 -6.36 3.69
C THR A 107 -7.99 -6.15 4.14
N GLU A 108 -7.05 -6.53 3.28
CA GLU A 108 -5.63 -6.38 3.58
C GLU A 108 -5.22 -4.93 3.70
N ILE A 109 -4.44 -4.64 4.72
CA ILE A 109 -3.85 -3.33 4.93
C ILE A 109 -2.33 -3.46 5.02
N PHE A 110 -1.62 -2.44 4.56
CA PHE A 110 -0.17 -2.36 4.62
C PHE A 110 0.24 -1.11 5.41
N PRO A 111 1.17 -1.19 6.35
CA PRO A 111 1.96 -2.38 6.69
C PRO A 111 1.09 -3.49 7.31
N LYS A 112 1.52 -4.74 7.16
CA LYS A 112 0.78 -5.90 7.68
C LYS A 112 1.05 -6.20 9.15
N GLN A 113 2.11 -5.65 9.71
CA GLN A 113 2.50 -5.82 11.10
C GLN A 113 2.77 -4.48 11.78
N ASP A 114 2.77 -4.48 13.12
CA ASP A 114 2.98 -3.26 13.91
C ASP A 114 4.45 -2.84 13.98
N ASP A 115 5.37 -3.81 13.83
CA ASP A 115 6.81 -3.59 13.77
C ASP A 115 7.47 -4.69 12.94
N ILE A 116 8.73 -4.49 12.61
CA ILE A 116 9.56 -5.49 11.94
C ILE A 116 10.80 -5.76 12.75
N ASP A 117 11.37 -6.95 12.57
CA ASP A 117 12.72 -7.26 13.02
C ASP A 117 13.73 -6.62 12.06
N ILE A 118 14.52 -5.70 12.58
CA ILE A 118 15.51 -4.98 11.78
C ILE A 118 16.60 -5.87 11.20
N THR A 119 16.67 -7.14 11.62
CA THR A 119 17.72 -8.06 11.18
C THR A 119 17.41 -8.85 9.93
N GLY A 120 16.17 -8.86 9.43
CA GLY A 120 15.93 -9.71 8.28
C GLY A 120 14.65 -9.51 7.49
N ASP A 121 13.55 -9.15 8.09
CA ASP A 121 12.27 -9.07 7.38
C ASP A 121 11.83 -7.62 7.21
N LEU A 122 11.72 -7.19 5.95
CA LEU A 122 11.27 -5.84 5.61
C LEU A 122 9.75 -5.72 5.53
N GLY A 123 9.04 -6.75 5.94
CA GLY A 123 7.58 -6.78 5.87
C GLY A 123 7.06 -7.19 4.49
N GLU A 124 5.76 -7.00 4.28
CA GLU A 124 5.12 -7.36 3.03
C GLU A 124 5.31 -6.26 1.99
N ILE A 125 5.53 -6.68 0.75
CA ILE A 125 5.67 -5.79 -0.40
C ILE A 125 4.30 -5.59 -1.06
N VAL A 126 4.05 -4.38 -1.49
CA VAL A 126 2.81 -4.03 -2.21
C VAL A 126 3.03 -3.97 -3.71
#